data_23d94558b923c2d1ba246ee2306b0504
#
_entry.id   23d94558b923c2d1ba246ee2306b0504
#
_cell.length_a   1.000
_cell.length_b   1.000
_cell.length_c   1.000
_cell.angle_alpha   90.00
_cell.angle_beta   90.00
_cell.angle_gamma   90.00
#
_symmetry.space_group_name_H-M   'P 1'
#
loop_
_entity.id
_entity.type
_entity.pdbx_description
1 polymer ?
#
loop_
_entity_poly.entity_id
_entity_poly.type
_entity_poly.pdbx_seq_one_letter_code
_entity_poly.pdbx_strand_id
1 'polypeptide(L)'
;MDRATFEKKKAFAGEKKASMQRRCVDHDYTGRRMYMITMVTEGRKPLFGQVVGRSEAVEPSPEVPRVVLSALGEAIEQIWLTISSHHPEVKVVALQMMPDHLHAILFVKKQMEKPLGKVLLGVKQACNQAFRKLMPVEFVAVAQQYAQQSRENGLLFAKGFNDQILLRDGQLEQWLNYLKDNPRRLLMKR
;
A
#
# COMPACT_ATOMS: atom_id res chain seq x y z
N MET A 1 -19.71 -8.64 0.38
CA MET A 1 -19.97 -8.64 -1.09
C MET A 1 -19.75 -10.07 -1.54
N ASP A 2 -20.78 -10.72 -2.11
CA ASP A 2 -20.66 -12.09 -2.58
C ASP A 2 -19.87 -12.20 -3.89
N ARG A 3 -19.45 -13.44 -4.22
CA ARG A 3 -18.63 -13.74 -5.40
C ARG A 3 -19.33 -13.35 -6.72
N ALA A 4 -20.65 -13.51 -6.80
CA ALA A 4 -21.42 -13.20 -8.01
C ALA A 4 -21.47 -11.68 -8.27
N THR A 5 -21.63 -10.87 -7.21
CA THR A 5 -21.56 -9.39 -7.29
C THR A 5 -20.16 -8.91 -7.67
N PHE A 6 -19.11 -9.60 -7.20
CA PHE A 6 -17.72 -9.28 -7.56
C PHE A 6 -17.45 -9.57 -9.04
N GLU A 7 -17.85 -10.73 -9.55
CA GLU A 7 -17.68 -11.10 -10.97
C GLU A 7 -18.50 -10.19 -11.90
N LYS A 8 -19.72 -9.80 -11.53
CA LYS A 8 -20.52 -8.83 -12.28
C LYS A 8 -19.82 -7.45 -12.36
N LYS A 9 -19.24 -6.97 -11.26
CA LYS A 9 -18.49 -5.70 -11.26
C LYS A 9 -17.19 -5.79 -12.05
N LYS A 10 -16.55 -6.95 -12.12
CA LYS A 10 -15.35 -7.19 -12.92
C LYS A 10 -15.66 -7.20 -14.43
N ALA A 11 -16.80 -7.74 -14.82
CA ALA A 11 -17.27 -7.72 -16.20
C ALA A 11 -17.63 -6.28 -16.69
N PHE A 12 -18.06 -5.40 -15.79
CA PHE A 12 -18.29 -3.98 -16.05
C PHE A 12 -17.03 -3.09 -15.98
N ALA A 13 -15.92 -3.60 -15.50
CA ALA A 13 -14.64 -2.92 -15.61
C ALA A 13 -14.17 -3.03 -17.07
N GLY A 14 -14.60 -2.08 -17.92
CA GLY A 14 -14.16 -1.98 -19.30
C GLY A 14 -12.63 -2.03 -19.44
N GLU A 15 -12.12 -2.22 -20.64
CA GLU A 15 -10.69 -2.26 -20.94
C GLU A 15 -9.93 -1.19 -20.17
N LYS A 16 -8.88 -1.61 -19.45
CA LYS A 16 -8.02 -0.67 -18.74
C LYS A 16 -7.41 0.29 -19.74
N LYS A 17 -8.03 1.47 -19.87
CA LYS A 17 -7.50 2.54 -20.72
C LYS A 17 -6.06 2.80 -20.28
N ALA A 18 -5.15 2.90 -21.23
CA ALA A 18 -3.74 3.28 -21.00
C ALA A 18 -3.60 4.62 -20.22
N SER A 19 -4.66 5.42 -20.19
CA SER A 19 -4.83 6.68 -19.48
C SER A 19 -5.25 6.56 -18.01
N MET A 20 -5.27 5.38 -17.39
CA MET A 20 -5.27 5.30 -15.93
C MET A 20 -3.87 5.71 -15.46
N GLN A 21 -3.57 6.98 -15.65
CA GLN A 21 -2.42 7.63 -15.03
C GLN A 21 -2.57 7.38 -13.53
N ARG A 22 -1.53 6.80 -12.95
CA ARG A 22 -1.49 6.42 -11.52
C ARG A 22 -1.55 7.63 -10.59
N ARG A 23 -1.61 8.85 -11.14
CA ARG A 23 -1.70 10.13 -10.43
C ARG A 23 -2.58 11.10 -11.20
N CYS A 24 -3.33 11.91 -10.49
CA CYS A 24 -4.01 13.06 -11.07
C CYS A 24 -2.98 14.12 -11.48
N VAL A 25 -2.87 14.42 -12.77
CA VAL A 25 -1.85 15.31 -13.32
C VAL A 25 -2.06 16.76 -12.85
N ASP A 26 -3.32 17.16 -12.72
CA ASP A 26 -3.71 18.55 -12.39
C ASP A 26 -3.93 18.77 -10.88
N HIS A 27 -3.54 17.81 -10.04
CA HIS A 27 -3.73 17.89 -8.60
C HIS A 27 -2.48 18.43 -7.88
N ASP A 28 -2.68 19.41 -7.01
CA ASP A 28 -1.63 19.91 -6.10
C ASP A 28 -1.41 18.94 -4.94
N TYR A 29 -0.36 18.16 -5.04
CA TYR A 29 0.06 17.23 -3.99
C TYR A 29 0.81 17.87 -2.82
N THR A 30 0.91 19.19 -2.76
CA THR A 30 1.49 19.93 -1.63
C THR A 30 0.43 20.40 -0.65
N GLY A 31 -0.80 20.57 -1.11
CA GLY A 31 -1.91 21.14 -0.35
C GLY A 31 -2.53 20.17 0.66
N ARG A 32 -3.28 20.76 1.62
CA ARG A 32 -4.01 20.01 2.63
C ARG A 32 -5.04 19.08 1.99
N ARG A 33 -4.82 17.76 2.10
CA ARG A 33 -5.69 16.74 1.51
C ARG A 33 -5.44 15.35 2.14
N MET A 34 -6.39 14.46 1.96
CA MET A 34 -6.27 13.06 2.38
C MET A 34 -6.12 12.15 1.16
N TYR A 35 -5.26 11.16 1.29
CA TYR A 35 -4.90 10.23 0.21
C TYR A 35 -4.93 8.80 0.73
N MET A 36 -5.44 7.86 -0.08
CA MET A 36 -5.18 6.44 0.11
C MET A 36 -4.08 6.00 -0.86
N ILE A 37 -2.94 5.61 -0.32
CA ILE A 37 -1.77 5.15 -1.07
C ILE A 37 -1.75 3.64 -1.09
N THR A 38 -1.50 3.05 -2.27
CA THR A 38 -1.26 1.61 -2.41
C THR A 38 0.12 1.39 -3.01
N MET A 39 0.95 0.62 -2.32
CA MET A 39 2.25 0.17 -2.82
C MET A 39 2.29 -1.34 -2.86
N VAL A 40 2.75 -1.90 -3.98
CA VAL A 40 2.82 -3.34 -4.23
C VAL A 40 4.29 -3.75 -4.24
N THR A 41 4.62 -4.91 -3.67
CA THR A 41 5.97 -5.48 -3.79
C THR A 41 6.29 -5.79 -5.26
N GLU A 42 7.57 -5.76 -5.59
CA GLU A 42 8.01 -6.13 -6.93
C GLU A 42 7.64 -7.58 -7.25
N GLY A 43 6.98 -7.76 -8.40
CA GLY A 43 6.46 -9.07 -8.81
C GLY A 43 5.37 -9.64 -7.89
N ARG A 44 4.74 -8.83 -7.03
CA ARG A 44 3.73 -9.25 -6.04
C ARG A 44 4.20 -10.39 -5.15
N LYS A 45 5.48 -10.39 -4.78
CA LYS A 45 6.03 -11.38 -3.85
C LYS A 45 5.48 -11.15 -2.44
N PRO A 46 5.01 -12.19 -1.72
CA PRO A 46 4.42 -12.06 -0.39
C PRO A 46 5.50 -11.92 0.70
N LEU A 47 6.25 -10.80 0.67
CA LEU A 47 7.42 -10.57 1.52
C LEU A 47 7.04 -10.06 2.92
N PHE A 48 5.85 -9.48 3.10
CA PHE A 48 5.46 -8.81 4.35
C PHE A 48 4.79 -9.73 5.36
N GLY A 49 4.49 -10.98 5.01
CA GLY A 49 3.86 -11.92 5.93
C GLY A 49 2.79 -12.78 5.26
N GLN A 50 1.87 -13.27 6.07
CA GLN A 50 0.77 -14.12 5.61
C GLN A 50 -0.55 -13.78 6.29
N VAL A 51 -1.67 -14.02 5.59
CA VAL A 51 -3.00 -13.91 6.19
C VAL A 51 -3.34 -15.21 6.90
N VAL A 52 -3.76 -15.09 8.16
CA VAL A 52 -4.26 -16.17 8.99
C VAL A 52 -5.71 -15.90 9.41
N GLY A 53 -6.39 -16.95 9.86
CA GLY A 53 -7.79 -16.88 10.28
C GLY A 53 -8.72 -17.56 9.31
N ARG A 54 -10.02 -17.42 9.54
CA ARG A 54 -11.09 -18.00 8.72
C ARG A 54 -11.98 -16.88 8.19
N SER A 55 -12.33 -16.95 6.91
CA SER A 55 -13.07 -15.88 6.22
C SER A 55 -14.45 -15.61 6.85
N GLU A 56 -15.08 -16.61 7.41
CA GLU A 56 -16.40 -16.53 8.07
C GLU A 56 -16.34 -16.06 9.54
N ALA A 57 -15.14 -16.05 10.16
CA ALA A 57 -15.01 -15.67 11.56
C ALA A 57 -15.27 -14.16 11.75
N VAL A 58 -15.99 -13.81 12.82
CA VAL A 58 -16.34 -12.44 13.20
C VAL A 58 -15.84 -12.12 14.60
N GLU A 59 -15.66 -10.82 14.90
CA GLU A 59 -15.30 -10.38 16.24
C GLU A 59 -16.33 -10.88 17.29
N PRO A 60 -15.88 -11.28 18.49
CA PRO A 60 -14.51 -11.23 19.04
C PRO A 60 -13.69 -12.52 18.90
N SER A 61 -13.81 -13.29 17.82
CA SER A 61 -13.09 -14.55 17.61
C SER A 61 -11.59 -14.33 17.34
N PRO A 62 -10.68 -15.16 17.90
CA PRO A 62 -9.26 -15.14 17.57
C PRO A 62 -8.97 -15.57 16.12
N GLU A 63 -9.94 -16.21 15.46
CA GLU A 63 -9.86 -16.65 14.07
C GLU A 63 -10.23 -15.57 13.06
N VAL A 64 -10.54 -14.35 13.50
CA VAL A 64 -10.79 -13.23 12.59
C VAL A 64 -9.60 -13.03 11.67
N PRO A 65 -9.81 -12.89 10.35
CA PRO A 65 -8.74 -12.71 9.39
C PRO A 65 -7.83 -11.54 9.73
N ARG A 66 -6.54 -11.83 9.85
CA ARG A 66 -5.49 -10.83 10.10
C ARG A 66 -4.20 -11.20 9.38
N VAL A 67 -3.32 -10.24 9.22
CA VAL A 67 -1.97 -10.47 8.70
C VAL A 67 -1.03 -10.72 9.87
N VAL A 68 -0.28 -11.83 9.82
CA VAL A 68 0.89 -12.07 10.66
C VAL A 68 2.10 -11.60 9.86
N LEU A 69 2.76 -10.56 10.35
CA LEU A 69 3.86 -9.93 9.64
C LEU A 69 5.13 -10.79 9.73
N SER A 70 5.95 -10.72 8.68
CA SER A 70 7.34 -11.16 8.70
C SER A 70 8.22 -10.09 9.36
N ALA A 71 9.46 -10.42 9.71
CA ALA A 71 10.41 -9.42 10.20
C ALA A 71 10.58 -8.22 9.25
N LEU A 72 10.54 -8.46 7.93
CA LEU A 72 10.51 -7.36 6.96
C LEU A 72 9.21 -6.58 7.04
N GLY A 73 8.06 -7.26 7.12
CA GLY A 73 6.75 -6.62 7.24
C GLY A 73 6.68 -5.68 8.44
N GLU A 74 7.15 -6.13 9.61
CA GLU A 74 7.23 -5.32 10.83
C GLU A 74 8.13 -4.09 10.65
N ALA A 75 9.32 -4.27 10.07
CA ALA A 75 10.23 -3.16 9.79
C ALA A 75 9.61 -2.12 8.84
N ILE A 76 8.93 -2.58 7.79
CA ILE A 76 8.24 -1.68 6.85
C ILE A 76 7.08 -0.95 7.52
N GLU A 77 6.28 -1.64 8.33
CA GLU A 77 5.21 -1.03 9.11
C GLU A 77 5.74 0.10 10.00
N GLN A 78 6.81 -0.14 10.75
CA GLN A 78 7.44 0.88 11.59
C GLN A 78 7.93 2.08 10.80
N ILE A 79 8.58 1.87 9.64
CA ILE A 79 9.01 2.97 8.75
C ILE A 79 7.82 3.84 8.35
N TRP A 80 6.68 3.24 8.00
CA TRP A 80 5.48 3.99 7.65
C TRP A 80 4.90 4.76 8.83
N LEU A 81 4.84 4.16 10.01
CA LEU A 81 4.30 4.81 11.21
C LEU A 81 5.15 6.00 11.67
N THR A 82 6.46 6.01 11.36
CA THR A 82 7.38 7.12 11.70
C THR A 82 7.38 8.27 10.68
N ILE A 83 6.58 8.22 9.63
CA ILE A 83 6.50 9.32 8.63
C ILE A 83 6.26 10.67 9.31
N SER A 84 5.34 10.74 10.27
CA SER A 84 4.99 12.00 10.96
C SER A 84 6.13 12.59 11.79
N SER A 85 7.12 11.77 12.20
CA SER A 85 8.30 12.24 12.94
C SER A 85 9.29 12.98 12.03
N HIS A 86 9.37 12.60 10.74
CA HIS A 86 10.22 13.22 9.74
C HIS A 86 9.51 14.28 8.92
N HIS A 87 8.21 14.15 8.78
CA HIS A 87 7.32 15.02 8.01
C HIS A 87 6.12 15.40 8.87
N PRO A 88 6.25 16.39 9.79
CA PRO A 88 5.18 16.78 10.72
C PRO A 88 3.87 17.22 10.03
N GLU A 89 3.96 17.61 8.75
CA GLU A 89 2.80 17.96 7.93
C GLU A 89 1.95 16.75 7.55
N VAL A 90 2.53 15.54 7.56
CA VAL A 90 1.86 14.32 7.10
C VAL A 90 1.52 13.44 8.30
N LYS A 91 0.24 13.08 8.43
CA LYS A 91 -0.25 12.12 9.43
C LYS A 91 -0.61 10.81 8.75
N VAL A 92 -0.13 9.70 9.28
CA VAL A 92 -0.63 8.37 8.95
C VAL A 92 -1.92 8.17 9.73
N VAL A 93 -3.04 8.09 9.03
CA VAL A 93 -4.40 7.91 9.61
C VAL A 93 -4.69 6.43 9.81
N ALA A 94 -4.34 5.61 8.84
CA ALA A 94 -4.46 4.16 8.89
C ALA A 94 -3.39 3.53 7.99
N LEU A 95 -2.94 2.33 8.38
CA LEU A 95 -2.02 1.51 7.63
C LEU A 95 -2.51 0.06 7.68
N GLN A 96 -2.60 -0.59 6.54
CA GLN A 96 -2.91 -2.01 6.43
C GLN A 96 -1.82 -2.69 5.62
N MET A 97 -1.04 -3.51 6.29
CA MET A 97 -0.07 -4.39 5.66
C MET A 97 -0.79 -5.62 5.11
N MET A 98 -0.44 -6.02 3.89
CA MET A 98 -0.86 -7.25 3.24
C MET A 98 0.37 -8.03 2.81
N PRO A 99 0.29 -9.34 2.51
CA PRO A 99 1.48 -10.11 2.18
C PRO A 99 2.34 -9.53 1.06
N ASP A 100 1.76 -9.01 0.00
CA ASP A 100 2.41 -8.53 -1.22
C ASP A 100 2.21 -7.03 -1.51
N HIS A 101 1.55 -6.31 -0.61
CA HIS A 101 1.28 -4.88 -0.77
C HIS A 101 0.91 -4.23 0.57
N LEU A 102 0.81 -2.91 0.57
CA LEU A 102 0.25 -2.16 1.67
C LEU A 102 -0.73 -1.09 1.18
N HIS A 103 -1.65 -0.72 2.06
CA HIS A 103 -2.48 0.46 1.91
C HIS A 103 -2.24 1.40 3.08
N ALA A 104 -2.04 2.68 2.81
CA ALA A 104 -1.92 3.71 3.83
C ALA A 104 -2.89 4.85 3.55
N ILE A 105 -3.61 5.32 4.56
CA ILE A 105 -4.37 6.56 4.49
C ILE A 105 -3.50 7.65 5.11
N LEU A 106 -3.11 8.61 4.29
CA LEU A 106 -2.27 9.74 4.69
C LEU A 106 -3.10 11.03 4.68
N PHE A 107 -2.92 11.84 5.71
CA PHE A 107 -3.49 13.18 5.77
C PHE A 107 -2.38 14.23 5.75
N VAL A 108 -2.32 15.01 4.68
CA VAL A 108 -1.53 16.24 4.62
C VAL A 108 -2.31 17.33 5.37
N LYS A 109 -1.81 17.70 6.55
CA LYS A 109 -2.51 18.60 7.48
C LYS A 109 -2.43 20.08 7.09
N LYS A 110 -1.32 20.45 6.47
CA LYS A 110 -1.01 21.84 6.05
C LYS A 110 -0.17 21.80 4.78
N GLN A 111 -0.06 22.95 4.12
CA GLN A 111 0.78 23.13 2.94
C GLN A 111 2.19 22.63 3.18
N MET A 112 2.70 21.83 2.29
CA MET A 112 4.07 21.30 2.27
C MET A 112 4.94 22.05 1.28
N GLU A 113 6.24 22.14 1.56
CA GLU A 113 7.23 22.69 0.63
C GLU A 113 7.41 21.79 -0.60
N LYS A 114 7.36 20.47 -0.41
CA LYS A 114 7.54 19.46 -1.47
C LYS A 114 6.31 18.58 -1.59
N PRO A 115 5.98 18.14 -2.80
CA PRO A 115 4.79 17.31 -3.01
C PRO A 115 4.92 15.96 -2.29
N LEU A 116 3.78 15.38 -1.87
CA LEU A 116 3.68 14.10 -1.16
C LEU A 116 4.51 12.98 -1.80
N GLY A 117 4.64 12.99 -3.13
CA GLY A 117 5.48 12.02 -3.85
C GLY A 117 6.97 12.04 -3.44
N LYS A 118 7.50 13.18 -2.97
CA LYS A 118 8.88 13.26 -2.46
C LYS A 118 9.01 12.62 -1.07
N VAL A 119 8.00 12.78 -0.22
CA VAL A 119 7.91 12.08 1.07
C VAL A 119 7.90 10.55 0.83
N LEU A 120 7.02 10.10 -0.07
CA LEU A 120 6.91 8.68 -0.40
C LEU A 120 8.18 8.10 -1.05
N LEU A 121 8.94 8.91 -1.78
CA LEU A 121 10.25 8.51 -2.29
C LEU A 121 11.24 8.25 -1.15
N GLY A 122 11.30 9.11 -0.14
CA GLY A 122 12.12 8.91 1.06
C GLY A 122 11.71 7.64 1.82
N VAL A 123 10.41 7.41 2.00
CA VAL A 123 9.87 6.18 2.60
C VAL A 123 10.31 4.95 1.81
N LYS A 124 10.20 4.95 0.47
CA LYS A 124 10.68 3.84 -0.36
C LYS A 124 12.18 3.58 -0.18
N GLN A 125 12.99 4.62 -0.07
CA GLN A 125 14.44 4.47 0.16
C GLN A 125 14.71 3.81 1.51
N ALA A 126 14.05 4.23 2.58
CA ALA A 126 14.15 3.59 3.89
C ALA A 126 13.70 2.11 3.86
N CYS A 127 12.59 1.82 3.18
CA CYS A 127 12.10 0.45 2.98
C CYS A 127 13.11 -0.42 2.21
N ASN A 128 13.77 0.12 1.18
CA ASN A 128 14.80 -0.60 0.43
C ASN A 128 16.04 -0.89 1.30
N GLN A 129 16.41 0.01 2.22
CA GLN A 129 17.50 -0.24 3.18
C GLN A 129 17.15 -1.36 4.16
N ALA A 130 15.91 -1.38 4.67
CA ALA A 130 15.42 -2.47 5.52
C ALA A 130 15.41 -3.80 4.76
N PHE A 131 14.95 -3.81 3.52
CA PHE A 131 14.93 -4.99 2.65
C PHE A 131 16.36 -5.53 2.41
N ARG A 132 17.30 -4.66 2.06
CA ARG A 132 18.71 -5.03 1.91
C ARG A 132 19.31 -5.65 3.17
N LYS A 133 18.95 -5.11 4.34
CA LYS A 133 19.47 -5.57 5.64
C LYS A 133 18.89 -6.90 6.07
N LEU A 134 17.57 -7.08 5.90
CA LEU A 134 16.84 -8.25 6.44
C LEU A 134 16.77 -9.42 5.44
N MET A 135 16.82 -9.15 4.14
CA MET A 135 16.72 -10.15 3.07
C MET A 135 17.78 -9.90 1.99
N PRO A 136 19.07 -10.02 2.32
CA PRO A 136 20.16 -9.64 1.40
C PRO A 136 20.22 -10.49 0.12
N VAL A 137 19.85 -11.76 0.18
CA VAL A 137 19.84 -12.66 -0.98
C VAL A 137 18.77 -12.25 -1.97
N GLU A 138 17.55 -12.06 -1.48
CA GLU A 138 16.40 -11.62 -2.30
C GLU A 138 16.62 -10.20 -2.85
N PHE A 139 17.24 -9.33 -2.05
CA PHE A 139 17.62 -7.98 -2.49
C PHE A 139 18.58 -8.02 -3.67
N VAL A 140 19.64 -8.84 -3.61
CA VAL A 140 20.62 -8.98 -4.70
C VAL A 140 19.95 -9.54 -5.95
N ALA A 141 19.11 -10.57 -5.82
CA ALA A 141 18.40 -11.17 -6.95
C ALA A 141 17.49 -10.14 -7.67
N VAL A 142 16.76 -9.32 -6.89
CA VAL A 142 15.93 -8.25 -7.46
C VAL A 142 16.81 -7.16 -8.08
N ALA A 143 17.87 -6.72 -7.41
CA ALA A 143 18.77 -5.68 -7.92
C ALA A 143 19.43 -6.06 -9.25
N GLN A 144 19.80 -7.35 -9.44
CA GLN A 144 20.35 -7.85 -10.68
C GLN A 144 19.35 -7.80 -11.84
N GLN A 145 18.08 -8.12 -11.59
CA GLN A 145 17.01 -7.97 -12.59
C GLN A 145 16.86 -6.52 -13.05
N TYR A 146 17.00 -5.56 -12.11
CA TYR A 146 16.90 -4.13 -12.43
C TYR A 146 18.13 -3.52 -13.10
N ALA A 147 19.32 -4.07 -12.86
CA ALA A 147 20.53 -3.65 -13.56
C ALA A 147 20.44 -3.85 -15.07
N GLN A 148 19.63 -4.81 -15.51
CA GLN A 148 19.38 -5.13 -16.92
C GLN A 148 18.21 -4.30 -17.52
N GLN A 149 17.34 -3.73 -16.69
CA GLN A 149 16.19 -2.95 -17.11
C GLN A 149 16.36 -1.54 -16.54
N SER A 150 16.60 -0.53 -17.35
CA SER A 150 16.84 0.86 -16.94
C SER A 150 16.27 1.30 -15.56
N ARG A 151 17.17 1.74 -14.75
CA ARG A 151 17.18 2.25 -13.39
C ARG A 151 15.98 3.06 -12.91
N GLU A 152 14.83 2.51 -12.62
CA GLU A 152 13.80 3.26 -11.90
C GLU A 152 13.22 2.50 -10.71
N ASN A 153 13.82 2.71 -9.54
CA ASN A 153 13.23 2.73 -8.20
C ASN A 153 12.24 1.63 -7.80
N GLY A 154 12.52 0.37 -8.08
CA GLY A 154 11.59 -0.68 -7.76
C GLY A 154 12.22 -1.89 -7.06
N LEU A 155 13.06 -1.73 -6.06
CA LEU A 155 13.70 -2.90 -5.44
C LEU A 155 12.71 -3.71 -4.58
N LEU A 156 12.18 -3.11 -3.51
CA LEU A 156 11.16 -3.76 -2.68
C LEU A 156 9.78 -3.59 -3.30
N PHE A 157 9.44 -2.36 -3.66
CA PHE A 157 8.16 -2.03 -4.27
C PHE A 157 8.28 -1.87 -5.78
N ALA A 158 7.26 -2.26 -6.51
CA ALA A 158 7.11 -1.98 -7.92
C ALA A 158 7.24 -0.47 -8.22
N LYS A 159 7.55 -0.16 -9.49
CA LYS A 159 7.66 1.23 -9.95
C LYS A 159 6.37 2.01 -9.67
N GLY A 160 6.54 3.18 -9.07
CA GLY A 160 5.42 4.07 -8.73
C GLY A 160 4.63 3.61 -7.50
N PHE A 161 3.45 4.14 -7.37
CA PHE A 161 2.41 3.78 -6.42
C PHE A 161 1.06 4.21 -6.98
N ASN A 162 -0.02 3.67 -6.47
CA ASN A 162 -1.37 4.13 -6.77
C ASN A 162 -1.85 5.04 -5.65
N ASP A 163 -2.48 6.16 -6.00
CA ASP A 163 -3.11 7.05 -5.04
C ASP A 163 -4.58 7.31 -5.39
N GLN A 164 -5.39 7.48 -4.37
CA GLN A 164 -6.75 7.97 -4.47
C GLN A 164 -6.88 9.19 -3.58
N ILE A 165 -7.53 10.24 -4.09
CA ILE A 165 -7.77 11.49 -3.37
C ILE A 165 -9.13 11.41 -2.71
N LEU A 166 -9.23 11.84 -1.44
CA LEU A 166 -10.51 11.98 -0.77
C LEU A 166 -11.26 13.21 -1.31
N LEU A 167 -12.36 12.96 -2.00
CA LEU A 167 -13.14 13.99 -2.69
C LEU A 167 -14.61 14.07 -2.21
N ARG A 168 -15.12 13.03 -1.50
CA ARG A 168 -16.54 12.89 -1.18
C ARG A 168 -16.72 12.58 0.30
N ASP A 169 -17.85 13.05 0.85
CA ASP A 169 -18.29 12.68 2.18
C ASP A 169 -18.48 11.14 2.28
N GLY A 170 -18.18 10.56 3.44
CA GLY A 170 -18.26 9.13 3.69
C GLY A 170 -17.15 8.28 3.03
N GLN A 171 -16.34 8.84 2.12
CA GLN A 171 -15.29 8.10 1.43
C GLN A 171 -14.18 7.61 2.39
N LEU A 172 -13.87 8.38 3.43
CA LEU A 172 -12.91 7.96 4.46
C LEU A 172 -13.37 6.70 5.18
N GLU A 173 -14.63 6.66 5.60
CA GLU A 173 -15.21 5.50 6.25
C GLU A 173 -15.18 4.27 5.34
N GLN A 174 -15.53 4.43 4.07
CA GLN A 174 -15.41 3.36 3.08
C GLN A 174 -13.98 2.84 2.96
N TRP A 175 -12.96 3.72 2.98
CA TRP A 175 -11.56 3.34 2.94
C TRP A 175 -11.14 2.58 4.20
N LEU A 176 -11.52 3.06 5.39
CA LEU A 176 -11.22 2.40 6.66
C LEU A 176 -11.83 1.00 6.71
N ASN A 177 -13.09 0.87 6.32
CA ASN A 177 -13.77 -0.43 6.22
C ASN A 177 -13.10 -1.35 5.18
N TYR A 178 -12.68 -0.80 4.04
CA TYR A 178 -11.94 -1.54 3.03
C TYR A 178 -10.61 -2.07 3.58
N LEU A 179 -9.83 -1.23 4.28
CA LEU A 179 -8.56 -1.63 4.88
C LEU A 179 -8.77 -2.75 5.91
N LYS A 180 -9.71 -2.57 6.82
CA LYS A 180 -10.05 -3.57 7.85
C LYS A 180 -10.46 -4.92 7.26
N ASP A 181 -11.24 -4.91 6.17
CA ASP A 181 -11.77 -6.11 5.53
C ASP A 181 -10.79 -6.79 4.54
N ASN A 182 -9.65 -6.14 4.27
CA ASN A 182 -8.72 -6.61 3.24
C ASN A 182 -8.14 -8.01 3.49
N PRO A 183 -7.73 -8.39 4.73
CA PRO A 183 -7.29 -9.76 5.02
C PRO A 183 -8.36 -10.81 4.72
N ARG A 184 -9.63 -10.54 5.09
CA ARG A 184 -10.77 -11.42 4.79
C ARG A 184 -10.96 -11.60 3.29
N ARG A 185 -10.92 -10.51 2.53
CA ARG A 185 -11.06 -10.54 1.07
C ARG A 185 -9.99 -11.37 0.38
N LEU A 186 -8.78 -11.40 0.95
CA LEU A 186 -7.70 -12.23 0.40
C LEU A 186 -7.98 -13.72 0.62
N LEU A 187 -8.51 -14.12 1.79
CA LEU A 187 -8.90 -15.50 2.07
C LEU A 187 -10.05 -15.99 1.17
N MET A 188 -11.02 -15.12 0.86
CA MET A 188 -12.14 -15.44 -0.03
C MET A 188 -11.73 -15.63 -1.50
N LYS A 189 -10.54 -15.20 -1.89
CA LYS A 189 -10.03 -15.32 -3.27
C LYS A 189 -9.20 -16.58 -3.51
N ARG A 190 -8.85 -17.27 -2.44
CA ARG A 190 -8.16 -18.57 -2.48
C ARG A 190 -9.17 -19.71 -2.58
#